data_58d54b66f24ccf7e3ba75f4bd4bfb90a
#
_entry.id   58d54b66f24ccf7e3ba75f4bd4bfb90a
#
_cell.length_a   1.000
_cell.length_b   1.000
_cell.length_c   1.000
_cell.angle_alpha   90.00
_cell.angle_beta   90.00
_cell.angle_gamma   90.00
#
_symmetry.space_group_name_H-M   'P 1'
#
loop_
_entity.id
_entity.type
_entity.pdbx_description
1 polymer ?
#
loop_
_entity_poly.entity_id
_entity_poly.type
_entity_poly.pdbx_seq_one_letter_code
_entity_poly.pdbx_strand_id
1 'polypeptide(L)'
;MILKLATKNILGAGFRTWLNIFILSLSYFAIIALQGFFVGWQDDASREMKNWDFAGGQYWQESYDPYDPFTLEDSHAAIPEDLQKMIIESNAISILLSPATIYPEGRMRNIVLKGIDPNQSMIELPTKYLTDNDGEINCIIGSGFADNLNIKEGDYIVLRWRDKNGTYDARDIKIAHVFSTTVLTVESNQIWMSLQTLQE
;
A
#
# COMPACT_ATOMS: atom_id res chain seq x y z
N MET A 1 -62.04 -5.54 -2.26
CA MET A 1 -62.51 -6.68 -3.07
C MET A 1 -61.41 -7.19 -4.01
N ILE A 2 -60.76 -6.35 -4.75
CA ILE A 2 -59.68 -6.70 -5.72
C ILE A 2 -58.51 -7.43 -5.08
N LEU A 3 -57.99 -6.94 -3.93
CA LEU A 3 -56.87 -7.54 -3.21
C LEU A 3 -57.13 -8.98 -2.75
N LYS A 4 -58.38 -9.23 -2.27
CA LYS A 4 -58.83 -10.56 -1.83
C LYS A 4 -58.97 -11.55 -3.01
N LEU A 5 -59.30 -11.04 -4.18
CA LEU A 5 -59.37 -11.84 -5.41
C LEU A 5 -57.97 -12.16 -5.94
N ALA A 6 -57.07 -11.19 -5.91
CA ALA A 6 -55.69 -11.35 -6.32
C ALA A 6 -54.93 -12.37 -5.45
N THR A 7 -55.09 -12.28 -4.12
CA THR A 7 -54.48 -13.26 -3.19
C THR A 7 -55.04 -14.67 -3.39
N LYS A 8 -56.33 -14.81 -3.62
CA LYS A 8 -56.97 -16.12 -3.89
C LYS A 8 -56.48 -16.71 -5.20
N ASN A 9 -56.25 -15.89 -6.23
CA ASN A 9 -55.71 -16.36 -7.52
C ASN A 9 -54.25 -16.78 -7.39
N ILE A 10 -53.43 -16.03 -6.65
CA ILE A 10 -52.02 -16.36 -6.40
C ILE A 10 -51.89 -17.69 -5.64
N LEU A 11 -52.69 -17.86 -4.56
CA LEU A 11 -52.69 -19.06 -3.76
C LEU A 11 -53.28 -20.28 -4.51
N GLY A 12 -54.19 -20.05 -5.43
CA GLY A 12 -54.84 -21.09 -6.24
C GLY A 12 -54.06 -21.52 -7.50
N ALA A 13 -53.04 -20.78 -7.89
CA ALA A 13 -52.28 -21.04 -9.14
C ALA A 13 -51.25 -22.17 -9.03
N GLY A 14 -51.17 -22.87 -7.91
CA GLY A 14 -50.39 -24.10 -7.72
C GLY A 14 -48.89 -23.92 -7.73
N PHE A 15 -48.17 -25.00 -7.99
CA PHE A 15 -46.69 -25.10 -7.91
C PHE A 15 -45.95 -24.07 -8.76
N ARG A 16 -46.46 -23.72 -9.93
CA ARG A 16 -45.83 -22.77 -10.85
C ARG A 16 -45.67 -21.37 -10.23
N THR A 17 -46.66 -20.90 -9.50
CA THR A 17 -46.63 -19.58 -8.84
C THR A 17 -45.65 -19.60 -7.68
N TRP A 18 -45.64 -20.66 -6.89
CA TRP A 18 -44.68 -20.81 -5.79
C TRP A 18 -43.24 -20.88 -6.29
N LEU A 19 -43.00 -21.57 -7.40
CA LEU A 19 -41.67 -21.62 -8.03
C LEU A 19 -41.22 -20.24 -8.49
N ASN A 20 -42.08 -19.45 -9.12
CA ASN A 20 -41.79 -18.07 -9.53
C ASN A 20 -41.46 -17.18 -8.34
N ILE A 21 -42.27 -17.25 -7.26
CA ILE A 21 -42.00 -16.50 -6.03
C ILE A 21 -40.64 -16.88 -5.43
N PHE A 22 -40.34 -18.16 -5.38
CA PHE A 22 -39.07 -18.66 -4.86
C PHE A 22 -37.88 -18.15 -5.68
N ILE A 23 -37.97 -18.22 -7.00
CA ILE A 23 -36.91 -17.75 -7.90
C ILE A 23 -36.68 -16.23 -7.74
N LEU A 24 -37.78 -15.46 -7.70
CA LEU A 24 -37.70 -14.01 -7.51
C LEU A 24 -37.10 -13.64 -6.13
N SER A 25 -37.55 -14.33 -5.08
CA SER A 25 -37.02 -14.14 -3.73
C SER A 25 -35.54 -14.49 -3.65
N LEU A 26 -35.12 -15.59 -4.26
CA LEU A 26 -33.75 -16.04 -4.31
C LEU A 26 -32.87 -15.04 -5.08
N SER A 27 -33.37 -14.55 -6.23
CA SER A 27 -32.66 -13.54 -7.04
C SER A 27 -32.49 -12.24 -6.26
N TYR A 28 -33.51 -11.78 -5.57
CA TYR A 28 -33.44 -10.57 -4.75
C TYR A 28 -32.49 -10.73 -3.57
N PHE A 29 -32.54 -11.88 -2.89
CA PHE A 29 -31.59 -12.21 -1.83
C PHE A 29 -30.14 -12.22 -2.35
N ALA A 30 -29.90 -12.84 -3.51
CA ALA A 30 -28.57 -12.90 -4.11
C ALA A 30 -28.03 -11.50 -4.45
N ILE A 31 -28.87 -10.62 -4.98
CA ILE A 31 -28.47 -9.21 -5.28
C ILE A 31 -28.06 -8.48 -4.00
N ILE A 32 -28.86 -8.57 -2.94
CA ILE A 32 -28.55 -7.90 -1.66
C ILE A 32 -27.28 -8.49 -1.04
N ALA A 33 -27.13 -9.81 -1.04
CA ALA A 33 -25.97 -10.49 -0.49
C ALA A 33 -24.68 -10.11 -1.23
N LEU A 34 -24.73 -10.10 -2.56
CA LEU A 34 -23.59 -9.67 -3.39
C LEU A 34 -23.25 -8.20 -3.18
N GLN A 35 -24.24 -7.33 -3.12
CA GLN A 35 -24.01 -5.91 -2.88
C GLN A 35 -23.37 -5.68 -1.51
N GLY A 36 -23.88 -6.34 -0.45
CA GLY A 36 -23.29 -6.26 0.89
C GLY A 36 -21.85 -6.78 0.92
N PHE A 37 -21.58 -7.87 0.21
CA PHE A 37 -20.22 -8.39 0.07
C PHE A 37 -19.27 -7.39 -0.60
N PHE A 38 -19.67 -6.81 -1.73
CA PHE A 38 -18.84 -5.84 -2.44
C PHE A 38 -18.57 -4.57 -1.62
N VAL A 39 -19.59 -4.04 -0.92
CA VAL A 39 -19.43 -2.87 -0.06
C VAL A 39 -18.44 -3.19 1.08
N GLY A 40 -18.62 -4.34 1.75
CA GLY A 40 -17.71 -4.76 2.81
C GLY A 40 -16.27 -4.93 2.33
N TRP A 41 -16.09 -5.58 1.18
CA TRP A 41 -14.75 -5.77 0.59
C TRP A 41 -14.09 -4.44 0.20
N GLN A 42 -14.83 -3.52 -0.40
CA GLN A 42 -14.31 -2.19 -0.73
C GLN A 42 -13.91 -1.38 0.52
N ASP A 43 -14.68 -1.50 1.58
CA ASP A 43 -14.41 -0.82 2.86
C ASP A 43 -13.15 -1.39 3.52
N ASP A 44 -12.99 -2.71 3.53
CA ASP A 44 -11.78 -3.37 4.03
C ASP A 44 -10.54 -3.01 3.20
N ALA A 45 -10.63 -3.07 1.87
CA ALA A 45 -9.52 -2.69 1.00
C ALA A 45 -9.11 -1.22 1.20
N SER A 46 -10.08 -0.31 1.34
CA SER A 46 -9.80 1.11 1.60
C SER A 46 -9.15 1.32 2.96
N ARG A 47 -9.56 0.56 3.97
CA ARG A 47 -8.98 0.63 5.32
C ARG A 47 -7.54 0.15 5.33
N GLU A 48 -7.28 -0.99 4.71
CA GLU A 48 -5.91 -1.53 4.59
C GLU A 48 -4.97 -0.58 3.86
N MET A 49 -5.41 -0.01 2.74
CA MET A 49 -4.60 0.99 2.02
C MET A 49 -4.31 2.23 2.87
N LYS A 50 -5.27 2.71 3.66
CA LYS A 50 -5.05 3.84 4.58
C LYS A 50 -4.06 3.49 5.68
N ASN A 51 -4.17 2.30 6.24
CA ASN A 51 -3.31 1.88 7.34
C ASN A 51 -1.87 1.65 6.89
N TRP A 52 -1.63 1.16 5.69
CA TRP A 52 -0.31 0.70 5.25
C TRP A 52 0.40 1.62 4.26
N ASP A 53 -0.32 2.44 3.48
CA ASP A 53 0.30 3.20 2.38
C ASP A 53 0.14 4.73 2.53
N PHE A 54 -1.09 5.24 2.58
CA PHE A 54 -1.30 6.69 2.45
C PHE A 54 -2.13 7.36 3.55
N ALA A 55 -2.38 6.69 4.67
CA ALA A 55 -3.15 7.21 5.81
C ALA A 55 -4.52 7.80 5.38
N GLY A 56 -4.65 9.10 5.26
CA GLY A 56 -5.88 9.80 4.84
C GLY A 56 -5.82 10.41 3.46
N GLY A 57 -4.62 10.59 2.91
CA GLY A 57 -4.38 11.21 1.61
C GLY A 57 -2.89 11.48 1.41
N GLN A 58 -2.54 11.89 0.20
CA GLN A 58 -1.15 12.19 -0.18
C GLN A 58 -1.07 13.59 -0.78
N TYR A 59 0.00 14.30 -0.46
CA TYR A 59 0.38 15.54 -1.11
C TYR A 59 1.66 15.30 -1.92
N TRP A 60 1.62 15.60 -3.20
CA TRP A 60 2.73 15.45 -4.13
C TRP A 60 3.20 16.83 -4.60
N GLN A 61 4.46 16.90 -4.98
CA GLN A 61 5.01 18.07 -5.63
C GLN A 61 4.35 18.26 -7.01
N GLU A 62 4.14 19.50 -7.45
CA GLU A 62 3.33 19.87 -8.63
C GLU A 62 3.83 19.26 -9.94
N SER A 63 5.14 19.01 -10.07
CA SER A 63 5.72 18.41 -11.26
C SER A 63 5.62 16.88 -11.31
N TYR A 64 5.15 16.23 -10.23
CA TYR A 64 4.98 14.79 -10.21
C TYR A 64 3.77 14.34 -11.04
N ASP A 65 4.02 13.44 -11.99
CA ASP A 65 2.98 12.75 -12.75
C ASP A 65 3.03 11.24 -12.45
N PRO A 66 1.99 10.66 -11.82
CA PRO A 66 1.96 9.23 -11.50
C PRO A 66 1.97 8.32 -12.74
N TYR A 67 1.70 8.84 -13.91
CA TYR A 67 1.71 8.10 -15.18
C TYR A 67 3.05 8.18 -15.91
N ASP A 68 3.95 9.09 -15.51
CA ASP A 68 5.30 9.22 -16.04
C ASP A 68 6.35 8.87 -14.98
N PRO A 69 6.96 7.66 -15.05
CA PRO A 69 7.97 7.24 -14.09
C PRO A 69 9.22 8.14 -14.02
N PHE A 70 9.49 8.90 -15.09
CA PHE A 70 10.65 9.80 -15.12
C PHE A 70 10.45 11.04 -14.25
N THR A 71 9.22 11.44 -13.96
CA THR A 71 8.96 12.59 -13.09
C THR A 71 9.29 12.33 -11.62
N LEU A 72 9.38 11.05 -11.21
CA LEU A 72 9.69 10.70 -9.82
C LEU A 72 11.07 11.23 -9.38
N GLU A 73 12.05 11.20 -10.27
CA GLU A 73 13.42 11.63 -9.96
C GLU A 73 13.55 13.15 -9.84
N ASP A 74 12.74 13.90 -10.59
CA ASP A 74 12.79 15.37 -10.64
C ASP A 74 11.77 16.05 -9.72
N SER A 75 10.83 15.30 -9.14
CA SER A 75 9.71 15.83 -8.33
C SER A 75 10.06 15.96 -6.85
N HIS A 76 11.19 16.58 -6.56
CA HIS A 76 11.65 16.84 -5.21
C HIS A 76 11.59 18.35 -4.90
N ALA A 77 11.02 18.71 -3.75
CA ALA A 77 10.98 20.08 -3.29
C ALA A 77 11.04 20.17 -1.77
N ALA A 78 11.38 21.35 -1.27
CA ALA A 78 11.24 21.64 0.15
C ALA A 78 9.77 21.54 0.56
N ILE A 79 9.53 20.96 1.73
CA ILE A 79 8.17 20.80 2.25
C ILE A 79 7.61 22.20 2.58
N PRO A 80 6.41 22.58 2.09
CA PRO A 80 5.76 23.83 2.42
C PRO A 80 5.56 24.01 3.94
N GLU A 81 5.62 25.28 4.42
CA GLU A 81 5.54 25.59 5.86
C GLU A 81 4.29 25.02 6.54
N ASP A 82 3.15 25.02 5.85
CA ASP A 82 1.90 24.50 6.41
C ASP A 82 1.96 22.98 6.60
N LEU A 83 2.58 22.26 5.68
CA LEU A 83 2.81 20.82 5.82
C LEU A 83 3.88 20.52 6.88
N GLN A 84 4.91 21.36 7.03
CA GLN A 84 5.89 21.21 8.10
C GLN A 84 5.23 21.29 9.48
N LYS A 85 4.27 22.20 9.67
CA LYS A 85 3.49 22.29 10.92
C LYS A 85 2.71 21.00 11.18
N MET A 86 2.05 20.47 10.15
CA MET A 86 1.31 19.20 10.26
C MET A 86 2.22 18.04 10.64
N ILE A 87 3.45 17.99 10.11
CA ILE A 87 4.44 16.95 10.44
C ILE A 87 4.86 17.08 11.92
N ILE A 88 5.14 18.31 12.38
CA ILE A 88 5.51 18.57 13.78
C ILE A 88 4.36 18.17 14.74
N GLU A 89 3.12 18.40 14.35
CA GLU A 89 1.93 18.02 15.10
C GLU A 89 1.57 16.52 14.98
N SER A 90 2.37 15.73 14.27
CA SER A 90 2.11 14.31 13.95
C SER A 90 0.80 14.08 13.19
N ASN A 91 0.34 15.07 12.42
CA ASN A 91 -0.82 14.98 11.55
C ASN A 91 -0.46 14.67 10.09
N ALA A 92 0.83 14.64 9.78
CA ALA A 92 1.39 14.24 8.49
C ALA A 92 2.75 13.57 8.68
N ILE A 93 3.17 12.78 7.69
CA ILE A 93 4.52 12.20 7.62
C ILE A 93 5.13 12.53 6.27
N SER A 94 6.44 12.75 6.24
CA SER A 94 7.18 12.90 5.01
C SER A 94 7.72 11.55 4.55
N ILE A 95 7.54 11.24 3.28
CA ILE A 95 8.10 10.06 2.63
C ILE A 95 8.87 10.53 1.40
N LEU A 96 10.16 10.20 1.35
CA LEU A 96 10.98 10.45 0.18
C LEU A 96 10.99 9.21 -0.70
N LEU A 97 10.71 9.38 -1.99
CA LEU A 97 10.77 8.31 -2.96
C LEU A 97 11.95 8.52 -3.89
N SER A 98 12.69 7.43 -4.16
CA SER A 98 13.79 7.45 -5.13
C SER A 98 13.77 6.16 -5.95
N PRO A 99 13.96 6.21 -7.27
CA PRO A 99 14.22 5.01 -8.05
C PRO A 99 15.58 4.43 -7.66
N ALA A 100 15.61 3.13 -7.46
CA ALA A 100 16.83 2.44 -7.06
C ALA A 100 16.96 1.08 -7.74
N THR A 101 18.12 0.48 -7.63
CA THR A 101 18.43 -0.83 -8.19
C THR A 101 19.09 -1.70 -7.14
N ILE A 102 18.66 -2.94 -7.05
CA ILE A 102 19.26 -3.97 -6.20
C ILE A 102 19.85 -5.10 -7.05
N TYR A 103 20.79 -5.84 -6.49
CA TYR A 103 21.49 -6.93 -7.17
C TYR A 103 21.39 -8.26 -6.40
N PRO A 104 20.18 -8.82 -6.19
CA PRO A 104 20.02 -10.12 -5.57
C PRO A 104 20.63 -11.19 -6.49
N GLU A 105 21.49 -12.05 -5.93
CA GLU A 105 22.18 -13.12 -6.68
C GLU A 105 22.84 -12.65 -7.99
N GLY A 106 23.31 -11.39 -8.03
CA GLY A 106 23.95 -10.79 -9.22
C GLY A 106 22.97 -10.38 -10.33
N ARG A 107 21.66 -10.44 -10.11
CA ARG A 107 20.64 -10.00 -11.06
C ARG A 107 20.15 -8.60 -10.74
N MET A 108 20.11 -7.74 -11.73
CA MET A 108 19.61 -6.38 -11.59
C MET A 108 18.07 -6.37 -11.44
N ARG A 109 17.59 -5.66 -10.42
CA ARG A 109 16.15 -5.42 -10.20
C ARG A 109 15.93 -3.95 -9.87
N ASN A 110 15.04 -3.31 -10.61
CA ASN A 110 14.60 -1.94 -10.32
C ASN A 110 13.53 -1.99 -9.22
N ILE A 111 13.66 -1.09 -8.27
CA ILE A 111 12.75 -0.96 -7.12
C ILE A 111 12.45 0.52 -6.86
N VAL A 112 11.44 0.77 -6.04
CA VAL A 112 11.21 2.08 -5.45
C VAL A 112 11.76 2.06 -4.02
N LEU A 113 12.71 2.93 -3.75
CA LEU A 113 13.24 3.15 -2.42
C LEU A 113 12.41 4.23 -1.73
N LYS A 114 11.98 3.95 -0.51
CA LYS A 114 11.17 4.87 0.30
C LYS A 114 11.88 5.18 1.61
N GLY A 115 12.13 6.45 1.84
CA GLY A 115 12.67 6.96 3.11
C GLY A 115 11.54 7.48 4.00
N ILE A 116 11.48 7.01 5.23
CA ILE A 116 10.45 7.38 6.22
C ILE A 116 11.06 7.58 7.60
N ASP A 117 10.45 8.40 8.45
CA ASP A 117 10.89 8.57 9.85
C ASP A 117 10.67 7.25 10.63
N PRO A 118 11.73 6.68 11.24
CA PRO A 118 11.60 5.49 12.07
C PRO A 118 10.60 5.63 13.24
N ASN A 119 10.37 6.85 13.74
CA ASN A 119 9.52 7.12 14.90
C ASN A 119 8.06 7.45 14.51
N GLN A 120 7.68 7.36 13.23
CA GLN A 120 6.32 7.61 12.80
C GLN A 120 5.33 6.60 13.40
N SER A 121 4.05 7.00 13.52
CA SER A 121 2.96 6.18 14.04
C SER A 121 1.66 6.29 13.23
N MET A 122 1.70 6.93 12.05
CA MET A 122 0.51 7.16 11.22
C MET A 122 0.13 5.95 10.38
N ILE A 123 1.12 5.20 9.91
CA ILE A 123 0.89 3.96 9.15
C ILE A 123 1.43 2.77 9.94
N GLU A 124 0.85 1.59 9.70
CA GLU A 124 1.17 0.35 10.42
C GLU A 124 2.51 -0.29 10.03
N LEU A 125 3.29 0.42 9.20
CA LEU A 125 4.61 -0.04 8.79
C LEU A 125 5.54 -0.19 10.01
N PRO A 126 6.28 -1.31 10.18
CA PRO A 126 7.12 -1.56 11.34
C PRO A 126 8.44 -0.76 11.29
N THR A 127 8.34 0.57 11.24
CA THR A 127 9.47 1.51 11.05
C THR A 127 10.49 1.50 12.18
N LYS A 128 10.15 0.96 13.34
CA LYS A 128 11.09 0.78 14.48
C LYS A 128 12.36 0.00 14.14
N TYR A 129 12.31 -0.85 13.10
CA TYR A 129 13.46 -1.62 12.63
C TYR A 129 14.37 -0.83 11.68
N LEU A 130 14.00 0.40 11.30
CA LEU A 130 14.78 1.27 10.42
C LEU A 130 15.85 2.09 11.16
N THR A 131 15.99 1.93 12.45
CA THR A 131 17.04 2.64 13.21
C THR A 131 18.39 2.06 12.83
N ASP A 132 19.23 2.89 12.23
CA ASP A 132 20.60 2.50 11.85
C ASP A 132 21.47 2.33 13.10
N ASN A 133 22.24 1.25 13.16
CA ASN A 133 23.10 0.92 14.28
C ASN A 133 24.54 0.67 13.75
N ASP A 134 25.53 1.24 14.41
CA ASP A 134 26.96 0.98 14.19
C ASP A 134 27.44 1.12 12.73
N GLY A 135 26.79 2.01 11.94
CA GLY A 135 27.13 2.21 10.52
C GLY A 135 26.48 1.22 9.55
N GLU A 136 25.65 0.31 10.05
CA GLU A 136 24.81 -0.55 9.21
C GLU A 136 23.53 0.21 8.81
N ILE A 137 23.22 0.21 7.52
CA ILE A 137 21.97 0.77 6.98
C ILE A 137 20.89 -0.31 7.06
N ASN A 138 19.90 -0.10 7.90
CA ASN A 138 18.78 -1.02 8.08
C ASN A 138 17.64 -0.70 7.11
N CYS A 139 17.05 -1.75 6.55
CA CYS A 139 15.86 -1.63 5.73
C CYS A 139 14.82 -2.69 6.06
N ILE A 140 13.58 -2.44 5.67
CA ILE A 140 12.49 -3.41 5.76
C ILE A 140 11.85 -3.61 4.40
N ILE A 141 11.38 -4.83 4.16
CA ILE A 141 10.76 -5.25 2.89
C ILE A 141 9.49 -6.05 3.16
N GLY A 142 8.59 -6.08 2.18
CA GLY A 142 7.40 -6.93 2.24
C GLY A 142 7.72 -8.40 2.00
N SER A 143 6.91 -9.31 2.60
CA SER A 143 7.12 -10.75 2.50
C SER A 143 7.03 -11.26 1.07
N GLY A 144 6.09 -10.75 0.25
CA GLY A 144 5.99 -11.12 -1.15
C GLY A 144 7.22 -10.73 -1.97
N PHE A 145 7.88 -9.62 -1.62
CA PHE A 145 9.14 -9.21 -2.25
C PHE A 145 10.31 -10.08 -1.79
N ALA A 146 10.40 -10.39 -0.50
CA ALA A 146 11.41 -11.25 0.10
C ALA A 146 11.37 -12.66 -0.53
N ASP A 147 10.17 -13.26 -0.63
CA ASP A 147 9.97 -14.58 -1.23
C ASP A 147 10.37 -14.62 -2.71
N ASN A 148 9.98 -13.60 -3.49
CA ASN A 148 10.32 -13.51 -4.91
C ASN A 148 11.84 -13.41 -5.19
N LEU A 149 12.60 -12.89 -4.25
CA LEU A 149 14.05 -12.72 -4.36
C LEU A 149 14.84 -13.73 -3.54
N ASN A 150 14.16 -14.62 -2.80
CA ASN A 150 14.75 -15.57 -1.85
C ASN A 150 15.67 -14.88 -0.82
N ILE A 151 15.22 -13.73 -0.31
CA ILE A 151 15.91 -12.91 0.70
C ILE A 151 15.24 -13.12 2.05
N LYS A 152 16.01 -13.07 3.13
CA LYS A 152 15.55 -13.27 4.52
C LYS A 152 16.00 -12.14 5.43
N GLU A 153 15.38 -12.06 6.59
CA GLU A 153 15.86 -11.18 7.67
C GLU A 153 17.32 -11.51 8.02
N GLY A 154 18.12 -10.47 8.15
CA GLY A 154 19.54 -10.56 8.41
C GLY A 154 20.43 -10.62 7.17
N ASP A 155 19.87 -10.82 5.99
CA ASP A 155 20.62 -10.82 4.73
C ASP A 155 21.06 -9.39 4.38
N TYR A 156 22.17 -9.32 3.62
CA TYR A 156 22.67 -8.07 3.05
C TYR A 156 22.46 -8.07 1.54
N ILE A 157 22.02 -6.93 1.02
CA ILE A 157 21.86 -6.72 -0.41
C ILE A 157 22.57 -5.43 -0.84
N VAL A 158 23.12 -5.43 -2.03
CA VAL A 158 23.70 -4.21 -2.64
C VAL A 158 22.52 -3.37 -3.17
N LEU A 159 22.39 -2.16 -2.64
CA LEU A 159 21.46 -1.15 -3.10
C LEU A 159 22.24 -0.05 -3.82
N ARG A 160 21.75 0.35 -4.99
CA ARG A 160 22.27 1.46 -5.78
C ARG A 160 21.18 2.46 -6.03
N TRP A 161 21.41 3.71 -5.67
CA TRP A 161 20.49 4.81 -5.92
C TRP A 161 21.25 6.06 -6.36
N ARG A 162 20.54 7.10 -6.71
CA ARG A 162 21.12 8.38 -7.09
C ARG A 162 21.01 9.35 -5.91
N ASP A 163 22.13 9.93 -5.51
CA ASP A 163 22.19 10.91 -4.43
C ASP A 163 21.64 12.28 -4.88
N LYS A 164 21.52 13.23 -3.95
CA LYS A 164 21.08 14.60 -4.20
C LYS A 164 21.93 15.38 -5.22
N ASN A 165 23.14 14.94 -5.51
CA ASN A 165 24.06 15.56 -6.48
C ASN A 165 23.98 14.90 -7.85
N GLY A 166 23.10 13.90 -8.00
CA GLY A 166 22.94 13.13 -9.22
C GLY A 166 24.00 12.04 -9.41
N THR A 167 24.82 11.77 -8.40
CA THR A 167 25.84 10.70 -8.44
C THR A 167 25.22 9.39 -7.97
N TYR A 168 25.63 8.29 -8.62
CA TYR A 168 25.20 6.98 -8.15
C TYR A 168 26.04 6.55 -6.94
N ASP A 169 25.38 6.30 -5.83
CA ASP A 169 25.96 5.62 -4.67
C ASP A 169 25.52 4.15 -4.64
N ALA A 170 26.35 3.31 -4.06
CA ALA A 170 26.05 1.89 -3.89
C ALA A 170 26.57 1.43 -2.53
N ARG A 171 25.66 0.89 -1.71
CA ARG A 171 25.98 0.41 -0.36
C ARG A 171 25.33 -0.94 -0.09
N ASP A 172 25.94 -1.69 0.80
CA ASP A 172 25.32 -2.86 1.39
C ASP A 172 24.30 -2.41 2.44
N ILE A 173 23.06 -2.85 2.27
CA ILE A 173 21.97 -2.62 3.22
C ILE A 173 21.53 -3.94 3.84
N LYS A 174 21.17 -3.91 5.12
CA LYS A 174 20.72 -5.07 5.88
C LYS A 174 19.22 -5.15 5.91
N ILE A 175 18.67 -6.31 5.60
CA ILE A 175 17.25 -6.61 5.79
C ILE A 175 16.99 -6.79 7.28
N ALA A 176 16.59 -5.72 7.96
CA ALA A 176 16.35 -5.74 9.39
C ALA A 176 15.03 -6.42 9.77
N HIS A 177 14.03 -6.37 8.88
CA HIS A 177 12.73 -7.02 9.09
C HIS A 177 12.00 -7.27 7.78
N VAL A 178 11.26 -8.39 7.74
CA VAL A 178 10.33 -8.75 6.66
C VAL A 178 8.92 -8.70 7.20
N PHE A 179 8.10 -7.77 6.72
CA PHE A 179 6.71 -7.61 7.15
C PHE A 179 5.74 -8.19 6.13
N SER A 180 4.52 -8.50 6.57
CA SER A 180 3.43 -8.97 5.68
C SER A 180 2.23 -8.06 5.77
N THR A 181 1.65 -7.74 4.62
CA THR A 181 0.43 -6.95 4.48
C THR A 181 -0.42 -7.48 3.33
N THR A 182 -1.71 -7.15 3.32
CA THR A 182 -2.61 -7.46 2.20
C THR A 182 -2.51 -6.45 1.06
N VAL A 183 -1.76 -5.35 1.24
CA VAL A 183 -1.59 -4.27 0.26
C VAL A 183 -0.43 -4.60 -0.68
N LEU A 184 -0.75 -5.15 -1.85
CA LEU A 184 0.25 -5.61 -2.84
C LEU A 184 1.26 -4.54 -3.25
N THR A 185 0.84 -3.27 -3.31
CA THR A 185 1.74 -2.15 -3.66
C THR A 185 2.82 -1.93 -2.62
N VAL A 186 2.52 -2.18 -1.35
CA VAL A 186 3.46 -2.05 -0.23
C VAL A 186 4.31 -3.31 -0.08
N GLU A 187 3.76 -4.47 -0.42
CA GLU A 187 4.41 -5.77 -0.29
C GLU A 187 5.40 -6.09 -1.41
N SER A 188 5.33 -5.38 -2.55
CA SER A 188 6.14 -5.72 -3.73
C SER A 188 6.95 -4.54 -4.25
N ASN A 189 8.16 -4.83 -4.74
CA ASN A 189 9.07 -3.88 -5.41
C ASN A 189 9.41 -2.59 -4.64
N GLN A 190 9.30 -2.61 -3.32
CA GLN A 190 9.61 -1.47 -2.46
C GLN A 190 10.58 -1.89 -1.36
N ILE A 191 11.52 -1.00 -1.06
CA ILE A 191 12.41 -1.08 0.09
C ILE A 191 12.22 0.17 0.92
N TRP A 192 12.02 0.01 2.21
CA TRP A 192 11.86 1.11 3.14
C TRP A 192 13.12 1.25 3.99
N MET A 193 13.59 2.47 4.17
CA MET A 193 14.75 2.81 4.98
C MET A 193 14.51 4.10 5.77
N SER A 194 15.46 4.49 6.61
CA SER A 194 15.41 5.77 7.32
C SER A 194 15.41 6.94 6.33
N LEU A 195 14.52 7.91 6.54
CA LEU A 195 14.47 9.14 5.75
C LEU A 195 15.81 9.90 5.81
N GLN A 196 16.42 9.96 7.00
CA GLN A 196 17.70 10.63 7.19
C GLN A 196 18.79 10.02 6.32
N THR A 197 18.89 8.69 6.31
CA THR A 197 19.91 7.95 5.53
C THR A 197 19.71 8.14 4.03
N LEU A 198 18.44 8.24 3.57
CA LEU A 198 18.16 8.46 2.15
C LEU A 198 18.44 9.91 1.70
N GLN A 199 18.43 10.87 2.62
CA GLN A 199 18.71 12.29 2.35
C GLN A 199 20.21 12.63 2.35
N GLU A 200 21.08 11.79 2.91
CA GLU A 200 22.54 11.93 2.92
C GLU A 200 23.17 11.56 1.58
#